data_515b91c3a86adf3f7d6bf02edba2e444
#
_entry.id   515b91c3a86adf3f7d6bf02edba2e444
#
_cell.length_a   1.000
_cell.length_b   1.000
_cell.length_c   1.000
_cell.angle_alpha   90.00
_cell.angle_beta   90.00
_cell.angle_gamma   90.00
#
_symmetry.space_group_name_H-M   'P 1'
#
loop_
_entity.id
_entity.type
_entity.pdbx_description
1 polymer ?
#
loop_
_entity_poly.entity_id
_entity_poly.type
_entity_poly.pdbx_seq_one_letter_code
_entity_poly.pdbx_strand_id
1 'polypeptide(L)'
;QSIRLFPTLPLVENVLAGRHCRMHSGIISSMFHTPAQRREERAALERAMNELEFVGLAESYAEEAGSLSYGNQRLLEIARALASDPKLIILDEPAGSMNDPETAVLIELIYAIRQRGVTVLLIEHDMGLVMKVCEKLLVLEYGSLIASGSPEVVRRDPKVIEAYLGQDD
;
A
#
# COMPACT_ATOMS: atom_id res chain seq x y z
N GLN A 1 2.85 -8.71 -5.78
CA GLN A 1 2.95 -8.69 -7.26
C GLN A 1 1.60 -8.71 -7.97
N SER A 2 0.60 -9.45 -7.56
CA SER A 2 -0.71 -9.48 -8.20
C SER A 2 -1.76 -8.71 -7.40
N ILE A 3 -2.56 -7.90 -8.09
CA ILE A 3 -3.67 -7.18 -7.48
C ILE A 3 -4.71 -8.20 -6.98
N ARG A 4 -5.05 -8.14 -5.69
CA ARG A 4 -6.00 -9.04 -5.04
C ARG A 4 -7.22 -8.28 -4.53
N LEU A 5 -7.84 -7.51 -5.40
CA LEU A 5 -9.12 -6.85 -5.14
C LEU A 5 -10.30 -7.77 -5.45
N PHE A 6 -11.47 -7.43 -4.92
CA PHE A 6 -12.74 -7.98 -5.35
C PHE A 6 -13.25 -7.12 -6.53
N PRO A 7 -13.06 -7.53 -7.80
CA PRO A 7 -13.22 -6.65 -8.95
C PRO A 7 -14.66 -6.17 -9.16
N THR A 8 -15.64 -6.96 -8.75
CA THR A 8 -17.08 -6.69 -8.89
C THR A 8 -17.69 -5.94 -7.71
N LEU A 9 -16.90 -5.73 -6.64
CA LEU A 9 -17.35 -4.97 -5.48
C LEU A 9 -16.96 -3.49 -5.61
N PRO A 10 -17.79 -2.58 -5.04
CA PRO A 10 -17.43 -1.17 -4.90
C PRO A 10 -16.12 -0.95 -4.16
N LEU A 11 -15.47 0.19 -4.44
CA LEU A 11 -14.22 0.55 -3.77
C LEU A 11 -14.36 0.53 -2.25
N VAL A 12 -15.43 1.13 -1.73
CA VAL A 12 -15.68 1.18 -0.28
C VAL A 12 -15.80 -0.20 0.34
N GLU A 13 -16.43 -1.16 -0.35
CA GLU A 13 -16.56 -2.53 0.14
C GLU A 13 -15.23 -3.28 0.12
N ASN A 14 -14.37 -3.02 -0.88
CA ASN A 14 -13.01 -3.53 -0.90
C ASN A 14 -12.21 -3.06 0.33
N VAL A 15 -12.34 -1.77 0.71
CA VAL A 15 -11.66 -1.21 1.88
C VAL A 15 -12.25 -1.76 3.17
N LEU A 16 -13.57 -1.89 3.27
CA LEU A 16 -14.27 -2.51 4.41
C LEU A 16 -13.82 -3.95 4.65
N ALA A 17 -13.57 -4.72 3.58
CA ALA A 17 -13.03 -6.08 3.70
C ALA A 17 -11.67 -6.10 4.44
N GLY A 18 -10.82 -5.08 4.24
CA GLY A 18 -9.57 -4.92 4.98
C GLY A 18 -9.77 -4.66 6.48
N ARG A 19 -10.89 -4.04 6.86
CA ARG A 19 -11.22 -3.77 8.26
C ARG A 19 -11.85 -4.96 8.99
N HIS A 20 -12.32 -5.97 8.28
CA HIS A 20 -13.04 -7.11 8.88
C HIS A 20 -12.27 -7.79 10.02
N CYS A 21 -10.94 -7.83 9.96
CA CYS A 21 -10.09 -8.38 11.03
C CYS A 21 -10.13 -7.56 12.35
N ARG A 22 -10.67 -6.34 12.33
CA ARG A 22 -10.81 -5.45 13.49
C ARG A 22 -12.25 -5.34 13.99
N MET A 23 -13.21 -5.95 13.30
CA MET A 23 -14.61 -5.97 13.74
C MET A 23 -14.81 -7.08 14.76
N HIS A 24 -15.46 -6.75 15.88
CA HIS A 24 -15.72 -7.67 17.00
C HIS A 24 -17.10 -8.31 16.92
N SER A 25 -17.96 -7.86 16.00
CA SER A 25 -19.30 -8.42 15.80
C SER A 25 -19.21 -9.83 15.23
N GLY A 26 -19.36 -10.83 16.10
CA GLY A 26 -19.43 -12.24 15.73
C GLY A 26 -20.72 -12.56 14.95
N ILE A 27 -20.77 -13.75 14.29
CA ILE A 27 -21.88 -14.24 13.47
C ILE A 27 -23.23 -14.14 14.19
N ILE A 28 -23.26 -14.26 15.54
CA ILE A 28 -24.47 -14.21 16.35
C ILE A 28 -25.00 -12.77 16.48
N SER A 29 -24.14 -11.74 16.54
CA SER A 29 -24.55 -10.35 16.65
C SER A 29 -25.10 -9.79 15.34
N SER A 30 -24.65 -10.29 14.19
CA SER A 30 -25.17 -9.88 12.88
C SER A 30 -26.65 -10.26 12.64
N MET A 31 -27.19 -11.24 13.40
CA MET A 31 -28.62 -11.59 13.32
C MET A 31 -29.55 -10.61 14.05
N PHE A 32 -29.05 -9.78 14.96
CA PHE A 32 -29.93 -8.98 15.86
C PHE A 32 -29.90 -7.45 15.61
N HIS A 33 -29.16 -6.93 14.63
CA HIS A 33 -29.09 -5.50 14.28
C HIS A 33 -29.05 -4.55 15.49
N THR A 34 -28.21 -4.87 16.48
CA THR A 34 -28.14 -4.12 17.74
C THR A 34 -27.65 -2.67 17.52
N PRO A 35 -28.02 -1.71 18.40
CA PRO A 35 -27.47 -0.35 18.33
C PRO A 35 -25.95 -0.28 18.37
N ALA A 36 -25.30 -1.23 19.06
CA ALA A 36 -23.84 -1.35 19.11
C ALA A 36 -23.26 -1.73 17.74
N GLN A 37 -23.87 -2.72 17.06
CA GLN A 37 -23.47 -3.14 15.73
C GLN A 37 -23.60 -2.01 14.70
N ARG A 38 -24.73 -1.27 14.72
CA ARG A 38 -24.91 -0.12 13.82
C ARG A 38 -23.85 0.97 14.04
N ARG A 39 -23.39 1.17 15.26
CA ARG A 39 -22.28 2.09 15.56
C ARG A 39 -20.95 1.56 15.00
N GLU A 40 -20.68 0.28 15.15
CA GLU A 40 -19.46 -0.36 14.63
C GLU A 40 -19.45 -0.32 13.09
N GLU A 41 -20.54 -0.65 12.42
CA GLU A 41 -20.70 -0.56 10.96
C GLU A 41 -20.49 0.87 10.45
N ARG A 42 -21.09 1.86 11.13
CA ARG A 42 -20.91 3.28 10.78
C ARG A 42 -19.45 3.71 10.93
N ALA A 43 -18.81 3.36 12.05
CA ALA A 43 -17.39 3.66 12.27
C ALA A 43 -16.48 2.95 11.24
N ALA A 44 -16.81 1.73 10.84
CA ALA A 44 -16.10 1.03 9.78
C ALA A 44 -16.24 1.73 8.43
N LEU A 45 -17.45 2.19 8.09
CA LEU A 45 -17.71 2.93 6.85
C LEU A 45 -16.98 4.28 6.85
N GLU A 46 -17.06 5.05 7.94
CA GLU A 46 -16.32 6.32 8.08
C GLU A 46 -14.81 6.09 7.90
N ARG A 47 -14.27 5.04 8.50
CA ARG A 47 -12.86 4.69 8.33
C ARG A 47 -12.54 4.32 6.88
N ALA A 48 -13.38 3.52 6.22
CA ALA A 48 -13.17 3.16 4.82
C ALA A 48 -13.17 4.38 3.91
N MET A 49 -14.11 5.31 4.12
CA MET A 49 -14.17 6.56 3.36
C MET A 49 -12.93 7.44 3.60
N ASN A 50 -12.45 7.55 4.84
CA ASN A 50 -11.23 8.28 5.16
C ASN A 50 -9.99 7.70 4.48
N GLU A 51 -9.91 6.36 4.35
CA GLU A 51 -8.78 5.74 3.62
C GLU A 51 -8.92 5.93 2.10
N LEU A 52 -10.15 5.91 1.55
CA LEU A 52 -10.37 6.26 0.14
C LEU A 52 -10.00 7.73 -0.14
N GLU A 53 -10.36 8.65 0.76
CA GLU A 53 -9.97 10.06 0.64
C GLU A 53 -8.44 10.21 0.71
N PHE A 54 -7.80 9.49 1.62
CA PHE A 54 -6.35 9.53 1.80
C PHE A 54 -5.57 9.09 0.55
N VAL A 55 -6.10 8.13 -0.20
CA VAL A 55 -5.48 7.68 -1.47
C VAL A 55 -6.04 8.41 -2.70
N GLY A 56 -6.94 9.38 -2.53
CA GLY A 56 -7.51 10.19 -3.61
C GLY A 56 -8.61 9.49 -4.42
N LEU A 57 -9.29 8.47 -3.86
CA LEU A 57 -10.32 7.68 -4.54
C LEU A 57 -11.72 7.87 -3.94
N ALA A 58 -11.94 8.89 -3.09
CA ALA A 58 -13.22 9.08 -2.39
C ALA A 58 -14.40 9.32 -3.34
N GLU A 59 -14.21 10.05 -4.44
CA GLU A 59 -15.29 10.35 -5.39
C GLU A 59 -15.80 9.09 -6.11
N SER A 60 -14.93 8.09 -6.28
CA SER A 60 -15.24 6.82 -6.94
C SER A 60 -15.68 5.71 -5.98
N TYR A 61 -16.02 6.02 -4.74
CA TYR A 61 -16.30 5.03 -3.68
C TYR A 61 -17.31 3.95 -4.05
N ALA A 62 -18.28 4.28 -4.91
CA ALA A 62 -19.37 3.40 -5.36
C ALA A 62 -19.05 2.67 -6.69
N GLU A 63 -17.94 3.00 -7.36
CA GLU A 63 -17.53 2.32 -8.59
C GLU A 63 -17.01 0.92 -8.29
N GLU A 64 -17.13 0.01 -9.27
CA GLU A 64 -16.51 -1.32 -9.17
C GLU A 64 -14.99 -1.24 -9.27
N ALA A 65 -14.27 -1.94 -8.39
CA ALA A 65 -12.81 -1.91 -8.35
C ALA A 65 -12.16 -2.36 -9.67
N GLY A 66 -12.82 -3.24 -10.42
CA GLY A 66 -12.35 -3.72 -11.71
C GLY A 66 -12.38 -2.67 -12.83
N SER A 67 -13.13 -1.57 -12.68
CA SER A 67 -13.20 -0.48 -13.67
C SER A 67 -12.04 0.51 -13.57
N LEU A 68 -11.27 0.47 -12.48
CA LEU A 68 -10.16 1.38 -12.23
C LEU A 68 -8.95 1.10 -13.14
N SER A 69 -8.15 2.14 -13.42
CA SER A 69 -6.80 1.97 -13.97
C SER A 69 -5.94 1.11 -13.03
N TYR A 70 -4.88 0.51 -13.56
CA TYR A 70 -3.96 -0.31 -12.77
C TYR A 70 -3.37 0.46 -11.58
N GLY A 71 -2.94 1.71 -11.78
CA GLY A 71 -2.43 2.57 -10.72
C GLY A 71 -3.45 2.81 -9.61
N ASN A 72 -4.71 3.12 -9.98
CA ASN A 72 -5.79 3.32 -9.00
C ASN A 72 -6.16 2.02 -8.27
N GLN A 73 -6.07 0.86 -8.92
CA GLN A 73 -6.25 -0.43 -8.25
C GLN A 73 -5.16 -0.65 -7.18
N ARG A 74 -3.90 -0.26 -7.45
CA ARG A 74 -2.81 -0.30 -6.45
C ARG A 74 -3.08 0.64 -5.28
N LEU A 75 -3.54 1.86 -5.53
CA LEU A 75 -3.93 2.79 -4.47
C LEU A 75 -5.06 2.21 -3.61
N LEU A 76 -6.05 1.57 -4.23
CA LEU A 76 -7.14 0.90 -3.51
C LEU A 76 -6.65 -0.27 -2.65
N GLU A 77 -5.67 -1.07 -3.10
CA GLU A 77 -5.04 -2.11 -2.28
C GLU A 77 -4.37 -1.53 -1.04
N ILE A 78 -3.67 -0.40 -1.19
CA ILE A 78 -3.03 0.30 -0.07
C ILE A 78 -4.10 0.82 0.89
N ALA A 79 -5.18 1.46 0.41
CA ALA A 79 -6.30 1.91 1.25
C ALA A 79 -6.91 0.76 2.05
N ARG A 80 -7.15 -0.39 1.40
CA ARG A 80 -7.65 -1.60 2.06
C ARG A 80 -6.70 -2.10 3.16
N ALA A 81 -5.40 -2.09 2.91
CA ALA A 81 -4.42 -2.49 3.92
C ALA A 81 -4.38 -1.51 5.10
N LEU A 82 -4.44 -0.19 4.84
CA LEU A 82 -4.45 0.85 5.87
C LEU A 82 -5.71 0.81 6.74
N ALA A 83 -6.85 0.39 6.20
CA ALA A 83 -8.10 0.25 6.96
C ALA A 83 -8.00 -0.73 8.13
N SER A 84 -7.01 -1.63 8.15
CA SER A 84 -6.72 -2.53 9.27
C SER A 84 -5.94 -1.87 10.42
N ASP A 85 -5.65 -0.57 10.37
CA ASP A 85 -4.80 0.17 11.31
C ASP A 85 -3.44 -0.52 11.56
N PRO A 86 -2.64 -0.78 10.51
CA PRO A 86 -1.39 -1.50 10.64
C PRO A 86 -0.30 -0.63 11.27
N LYS A 87 0.65 -1.27 11.99
CA LYS A 87 1.90 -0.63 12.41
C LYS A 87 3.00 -0.73 11.33
N LEU A 88 2.87 -1.70 10.47
CA LEU A 88 3.77 -1.99 9.35
C LEU A 88 2.95 -2.38 8.14
N ILE A 89 3.27 -1.77 6.99
CA ILE A 89 2.77 -2.19 5.67
C ILE A 89 3.94 -2.69 4.83
N ILE A 90 3.71 -3.76 4.09
CA ILE A 90 4.68 -4.31 3.13
C ILE A 90 4.14 -4.04 1.74
N LEU A 91 4.93 -3.33 0.94
CA LEU A 91 4.64 -3.03 -0.45
C LEU A 91 5.63 -3.80 -1.33
N ASP A 92 5.11 -4.76 -2.08
CA ASP A 92 5.90 -5.64 -2.95
C ASP A 92 5.69 -5.20 -4.40
N GLU A 93 6.74 -4.61 -4.99
CA GLU A 93 6.78 -4.02 -6.33
C GLU A 93 5.55 -3.13 -6.63
N PRO A 94 5.26 -2.14 -5.76
CA PRO A 94 4.04 -1.34 -5.91
C PRO A 94 4.06 -0.46 -7.17
N ALA A 95 5.22 -0.07 -7.66
CA ALA A 95 5.38 0.75 -8.88
C ALA A 95 5.35 -0.07 -10.17
N GLY A 96 5.34 -1.40 -10.09
CA GLY A 96 5.31 -2.26 -11.27
C GLY A 96 4.15 -1.93 -12.21
N SER A 97 4.45 -1.63 -13.48
CA SER A 97 3.48 -1.22 -14.50
C SER A 97 2.80 0.15 -14.29
N MET A 98 3.29 0.99 -13.39
CA MET A 98 2.91 2.39 -13.26
C MET A 98 3.71 3.26 -14.22
N ASN A 99 3.06 4.32 -14.74
CA ASN A 99 3.76 5.38 -15.47
C ASN A 99 4.38 6.41 -14.49
N ASP A 100 5.20 7.34 -15.00
CA ASP A 100 5.89 8.34 -14.17
C ASP A 100 4.94 9.18 -13.30
N PRO A 101 3.80 9.72 -13.82
CA PRO A 101 2.82 10.40 -12.98
C PRO A 101 2.24 9.54 -11.86
N GLU A 102 1.88 8.28 -12.14
CA GLU A 102 1.35 7.34 -11.14
C GLU A 102 2.40 7.01 -10.08
N THR A 103 3.65 6.81 -10.50
CA THR A 103 4.79 6.60 -9.58
C THR A 103 5.02 7.81 -8.69
N ALA A 104 4.89 9.04 -9.20
CA ALA A 104 4.99 10.24 -8.38
C ALA A 104 3.90 10.28 -7.30
N VAL A 105 2.66 9.94 -7.62
CA VAL A 105 1.56 9.83 -6.65
C VAL A 105 1.86 8.79 -5.59
N LEU A 106 2.39 7.63 -5.98
CA LEU A 106 2.78 6.57 -5.05
C LEU A 106 3.88 7.04 -4.07
N ILE A 107 4.88 7.79 -4.56
CA ILE A 107 5.95 8.35 -3.72
C ILE A 107 5.36 9.24 -2.63
N GLU A 108 4.50 10.20 -3.00
CA GLU A 108 3.84 11.09 -2.05
C GLU A 108 2.97 10.32 -1.05
N LEU A 109 2.27 9.29 -1.52
CA LEU A 109 1.48 8.42 -0.64
C LEU A 109 2.36 7.68 0.37
N ILE A 110 3.53 7.15 -0.03
CA ILE A 110 4.47 6.49 0.90
C ILE A 110 4.93 7.47 1.99
N TYR A 111 5.26 8.72 1.64
CA TYR A 111 5.60 9.74 2.61
C TYR A 111 4.44 10.03 3.56
N ALA A 112 3.22 10.18 3.04
CA ALA A 112 2.03 10.43 3.85
C ALA A 112 1.72 9.27 4.82
N ILE A 113 1.89 8.01 4.38
CA ILE A 113 1.75 6.81 5.24
C ILE A 113 2.76 6.86 6.40
N ARG A 114 4.01 7.20 6.13
CA ARG A 114 5.05 7.33 7.16
C ARG A 114 4.73 8.45 8.15
N GLN A 115 4.21 9.59 7.68
CA GLN A 115 3.78 10.69 8.56
C GLN A 115 2.64 10.28 9.50
N ARG A 116 1.81 9.29 9.12
CA ARG A 116 0.81 8.67 10.02
C ARG A 116 1.44 7.72 11.05
N GLY A 117 2.77 7.54 11.07
CA GLY A 117 3.49 6.66 11.99
C GLY A 117 3.46 5.19 11.61
N VAL A 118 3.08 4.87 10.38
CA VAL A 118 3.12 3.50 9.85
C VAL A 118 4.49 3.23 9.25
N THR A 119 5.14 2.15 9.67
CA THR A 119 6.39 1.70 9.06
C THR A 119 6.10 1.11 7.67
N VAL A 120 6.90 1.49 6.67
CA VAL A 120 6.78 0.94 5.31
C VAL A 120 8.00 0.08 5.02
N LEU A 121 7.77 -1.19 4.70
CA LEU A 121 8.76 -2.07 4.08
C LEU A 121 8.48 -2.12 2.58
N LEU A 122 9.39 -1.58 1.79
CA LEU A 122 9.29 -1.53 0.34
C LEU A 122 10.22 -2.57 -0.27
N ILE A 123 9.70 -3.43 -1.14
CA ILE A 123 10.47 -4.36 -1.97
C ILE A 123 10.37 -3.84 -3.39
N GLU A 124 11.46 -3.44 -3.96
CA GLU A 124 11.52 -2.83 -5.30
C GLU A 124 12.89 -3.06 -5.95
N HIS A 125 12.89 -3.04 -7.26
CA HIS A 125 14.10 -3.08 -8.08
C HIS A 125 14.36 -1.75 -8.81
N ASP A 126 13.41 -0.80 -8.77
CA ASP A 126 13.59 0.55 -9.29
C ASP A 126 14.46 1.37 -8.31
N MET A 127 15.74 1.53 -8.67
CA MET A 127 16.69 2.30 -7.88
C MET A 127 16.30 3.77 -7.76
N GLY A 128 15.64 4.35 -8.77
CA GLY A 128 15.15 5.72 -8.74
C GLY A 128 14.10 5.95 -7.67
N LEU A 129 13.17 5.01 -7.51
CA LEU A 129 12.15 5.03 -6.49
C LEU A 129 12.75 4.81 -5.09
N VAL A 130 13.50 3.72 -4.89
CA VAL A 130 14.01 3.37 -3.54
C VAL A 130 14.95 4.43 -2.99
N MET A 131 15.79 5.04 -3.84
CA MET A 131 16.69 6.12 -3.41
C MET A 131 15.96 7.39 -2.98
N LYS A 132 14.74 7.63 -3.47
CA LYS A 132 13.91 8.78 -3.09
C LYS A 132 13.18 8.56 -1.77
N VAL A 133 12.59 7.35 -1.55
CA VAL A 133 11.64 7.15 -0.47
C VAL A 133 12.20 6.43 0.74
N CYS A 134 13.29 5.66 0.60
CA CYS A 134 13.82 4.82 1.67
C CYS A 134 14.83 5.58 2.54
N GLU A 135 14.78 5.37 3.85
CA GLU A 135 15.81 5.85 4.80
C GLU A 135 16.93 4.82 4.99
N LYS A 136 16.58 3.55 4.80
CA LYS A 136 17.53 2.42 4.92
C LYS A 136 17.24 1.41 3.83
N LEU A 137 18.31 0.96 3.19
CA LEU A 137 18.28 -0.06 2.16
C LEU A 137 18.95 -1.35 2.65
N LEU A 138 18.40 -2.46 2.20
CA LEU A 138 18.99 -3.80 2.27
C LEU A 138 19.04 -4.31 0.83
N VAL A 139 20.24 -4.46 0.28
CA VAL A 139 20.40 -4.90 -1.11
C VAL A 139 20.67 -6.40 -1.13
N LEU A 140 19.84 -7.11 -1.86
CA LEU A 140 19.92 -8.56 -2.01
C LEU A 140 20.34 -8.91 -3.45
N GLU A 141 21.26 -9.85 -3.58
CA GLU A 141 21.64 -10.46 -4.83
C GLU A 141 21.56 -11.98 -4.67
N TYR A 142 20.79 -12.67 -5.50
CA TYR A 142 20.51 -14.11 -5.41
C TYR A 142 20.17 -14.59 -3.98
N GLY A 143 19.39 -13.78 -3.24
CA GLY A 143 18.97 -14.07 -1.87
C GLY A 143 20.03 -13.78 -0.80
N SER A 144 21.22 -13.32 -1.16
CA SER A 144 22.29 -12.94 -0.24
C SER A 144 22.31 -11.43 -0.02
N LEU A 145 22.49 -10.99 1.23
CA LEU A 145 22.66 -9.57 1.54
C LEU A 145 24.06 -9.11 1.11
N ILE A 146 24.12 -8.21 0.11
CA ILE A 146 25.38 -7.67 -0.43
C ILE A 146 25.74 -6.30 0.13
N ALA A 147 24.73 -5.47 0.49
CA ALA A 147 24.94 -4.15 1.08
C ALA A 147 23.78 -3.76 2.01
N SER A 148 24.07 -2.87 2.98
CA SER A 148 23.06 -2.32 3.88
C SER A 148 23.49 -0.93 4.35
N GLY A 149 22.56 0.05 4.35
CA GLY A 149 22.85 1.40 4.80
C GLY A 149 21.83 2.43 4.33
N SER A 150 22.18 3.72 4.48
CA SER A 150 21.40 4.79 3.86
C SER A 150 21.57 4.78 2.33
N PRO A 151 20.67 5.42 1.58
CA PRO A 151 20.77 5.53 0.13
C PRO A 151 22.13 6.05 -0.35
N GLU A 152 22.72 7.04 0.35
CA GLU A 152 24.01 7.63 0.01
C GLU A 152 25.16 6.65 0.17
N VAL A 153 25.10 5.76 1.17
CA VAL A 153 26.12 4.72 1.42
C VAL A 153 26.00 3.63 0.37
N VAL A 154 24.78 3.10 0.19
CA VAL A 154 24.49 1.98 -0.71
C VAL A 154 24.80 2.34 -2.17
N ARG A 155 24.48 3.55 -2.61
CA ARG A 155 24.76 4.03 -3.97
C ARG A 155 26.26 4.01 -4.34
N ARG A 156 27.14 4.07 -3.35
CA ARG A 156 28.61 4.10 -3.56
C ARG A 156 29.28 2.75 -3.34
N ASP A 157 28.51 1.75 -2.95
CA ASP A 157 29.03 0.40 -2.72
C ASP A 157 29.40 -0.25 -4.07
N PRO A 158 30.66 -0.66 -4.27
CA PRO A 158 31.11 -1.28 -5.52
C PRO A 158 30.29 -2.50 -5.92
N LYS A 159 29.84 -3.30 -4.95
CA LYS A 159 29.00 -4.50 -5.21
C LYS A 159 27.64 -4.12 -5.74
N VAL A 160 27.05 -3.03 -5.23
CA VAL A 160 25.76 -2.53 -5.71
C VAL A 160 25.89 -1.93 -7.10
N ILE A 161 26.97 -1.19 -7.35
CA ILE A 161 27.27 -0.62 -8.68
C ILE A 161 27.39 -1.76 -9.70
N GLU A 162 28.16 -2.81 -9.39
CA GLU A 162 28.33 -3.96 -10.27
C GLU A 162 27.01 -4.72 -10.53
N ALA A 163 26.19 -4.94 -9.47
CA ALA A 163 24.97 -5.72 -9.58
C ALA A 163 23.78 -4.97 -10.22
N TYR A 164 23.68 -3.66 -10.02
CA TYR A 164 22.46 -2.90 -10.35
C TYR A 164 22.68 -1.61 -11.14
N LEU A 165 23.84 -0.98 -11.06
CA LEU A 165 24.14 0.32 -11.67
C LEU A 165 25.18 0.25 -12.79
N GLY A 166 25.82 -0.90 -12.99
CA GLY A 166 26.86 -1.13 -14.00
C GLY A 166 26.38 -1.80 -15.29
N GLN A 167 25.06 -1.97 -15.47
CA GLN A 167 24.48 -2.64 -16.66
C GLN A 167 23.88 -1.69 -17.70
N ASP A 168 24.10 -0.38 -17.57
CA ASP A 168 23.76 0.60 -18.61
C ASP A 168 24.94 0.73 -19.60
N ASP A 169 25.13 -0.29 -20.47
CA ASP A 169 25.90 -0.23 -21.71
C ASP A 169 25.05 -0.73 -22.88
#